data_60fb48b5e2e59126f82c2f5199e76593
#
_entry.id   60fb48b5e2e59126f82c2f5199e76593
#
_cell.length_a   1.000
_cell.length_b   1.000
_cell.length_c   1.000
_cell.angle_alpha   90.00
_cell.angle_beta   90.00
_cell.angle_gamma   90.00
#
_symmetry.space_group_name_H-M   'P 1'
#
loop_
_entity.id
_entity.type
_entity.pdbx_description
1 polymer ?
#
loop_
_entity_poly.entity_id
_entity_poly.type
_entity_poly.pdbx_seq_one_letter_code
_entity_poly.pdbx_strand_id
1 'polypeptide(L)'
;MNQGRLDTEFDVIVIGAGPAGLAAAIAAKTQGADGVLVIDREIEAGGILQQCVHNGFGLETFNEDLPGPAYAQRFIDRAAGAGVSFLFDTMVSDVDPDFRVMTTNDRDGIRAYRGKAVVFAMGCRERSRAQLRIPGSRPAGVMTAGTAQRWVNIDGKLPGRRFVI
;
A
#
# COMPACT_ATOMS: atom_id res chain seq x y z
N MET A 1 29.24 6.85 -11.64
CA MET A 1 27.81 6.46 -11.60
C MET A 1 27.78 5.03 -11.10
N ASN A 2 27.37 4.84 -9.85
CA ASN A 2 27.32 3.52 -9.23
C ASN A 2 26.11 2.80 -9.82
N GLN A 3 26.31 1.84 -10.72
CA GLN A 3 25.23 0.97 -11.21
C GLN A 3 24.75 0.18 -10.00
N GLY A 4 23.58 0.54 -9.48
CA GLY A 4 22.95 -0.16 -8.37
C GLY A 4 22.94 -1.65 -8.67
N ARG A 5 23.49 -2.43 -7.76
CA ARG A 5 23.58 -3.87 -7.84
C ARG A 5 22.18 -4.42 -8.07
N LEU A 6 21.97 -5.14 -9.19
CA LEU A 6 20.75 -5.92 -9.43
C LEU A 6 20.74 -7.04 -8.39
N ASP A 7 19.89 -6.90 -7.38
CA ASP A 7 19.96 -7.77 -6.23
C ASP A 7 19.09 -9.02 -6.37
N THR A 8 18.01 -8.99 -7.16
CA THR A 8 17.15 -10.19 -7.31
C THR A 8 16.18 -10.03 -8.50
N GLU A 9 15.94 -11.10 -9.24
CA GLU A 9 14.90 -11.19 -10.26
C GLU A 9 13.64 -11.86 -9.70
N PHE A 10 12.47 -11.36 -10.13
CA PHE A 10 11.15 -11.89 -9.77
C PHE A 10 10.30 -12.12 -11.01
N ASP A 11 9.36 -13.06 -10.94
CA ASP A 11 8.38 -13.21 -12.01
C ASP A 11 7.40 -12.04 -12.02
N VAL A 12 6.96 -11.64 -10.82
CA VAL A 12 6.02 -10.52 -10.67
C VAL A 12 6.47 -9.62 -9.51
N ILE A 13 6.53 -8.31 -9.78
CA ILE A 13 6.67 -7.30 -8.74
C ILE A 13 5.36 -6.54 -8.63
N VAL A 14 4.80 -6.46 -7.43
CA VAL A 14 3.58 -5.71 -7.12
C VAL A 14 3.95 -4.49 -6.30
N ILE A 15 3.56 -3.30 -6.76
CA ILE A 15 3.81 -2.03 -6.07
C ILE A 15 2.55 -1.63 -5.33
N GLY A 16 2.58 -1.75 -4.01
CA GLY A 16 1.48 -1.50 -3.09
C GLY A 16 0.92 -2.79 -2.47
N ALA A 17 0.94 -2.89 -1.14
CA ALA A 17 0.43 -4.00 -0.34
C ALA A 17 -1.00 -3.76 0.18
N GLY A 18 -1.78 -2.93 -0.50
CA GLY A 18 -3.21 -2.76 -0.24
C GLY A 18 -4.03 -3.96 -0.76
N PRO A 19 -5.38 -3.93 -0.63
CA PRO A 19 -6.22 -5.07 -1.01
C PRO A 19 -6.03 -5.51 -2.47
N ALA A 20 -5.87 -4.59 -3.39
CA ALA A 20 -5.65 -4.91 -4.80
C ALA A 20 -4.28 -5.59 -5.03
N GLY A 21 -3.22 -5.09 -4.38
CA GLY A 21 -1.88 -5.66 -4.49
C GLY A 21 -1.79 -7.06 -3.87
N LEU A 22 -2.37 -7.25 -2.70
CA LEU A 22 -2.44 -8.57 -2.05
C LEU A 22 -3.19 -9.58 -2.91
N ALA A 23 -4.34 -9.19 -3.47
CA ALA A 23 -5.10 -10.06 -4.37
C ALA A 23 -4.31 -10.42 -5.64
N ALA A 24 -3.63 -9.43 -6.24
CA ALA A 24 -2.79 -9.65 -7.42
C ALA A 24 -1.61 -10.59 -7.12
N ALA A 25 -0.93 -10.41 -5.99
CA ALA A 25 0.19 -11.26 -5.58
C ALA A 25 -0.25 -12.71 -5.33
N ILE A 26 -1.38 -12.91 -4.63
CA ILE A 26 -1.96 -14.24 -4.41
C ILE A 26 -2.33 -14.88 -5.76
N ALA A 27 -2.98 -14.14 -6.64
CA ALA A 27 -3.34 -14.65 -7.97
C ALA A 27 -2.12 -15.05 -8.78
N ALA A 28 -1.06 -14.24 -8.80
CA ALA A 28 0.19 -14.55 -9.47
C ALA A 28 0.80 -15.87 -8.95
N LYS A 29 0.88 -16.05 -7.64
CA LYS A 29 1.35 -17.30 -7.02
C LYS A 29 0.46 -18.49 -7.39
N THR A 30 -0.85 -18.33 -7.36
CA THR A 30 -1.81 -19.38 -7.72
C THR A 30 -1.72 -19.80 -9.19
N GLN A 31 -1.33 -18.87 -10.07
CA GLN A 31 -1.12 -19.13 -11.49
C GLN A 31 0.30 -19.62 -11.82
N GLY A 32 1.12 -19.91 -10.82
CA GLY A 32 2.41 -20.58 -10.99
C GLY A 32 3.63 -19.65 -11.08
N ALA A 33 3.51 -18.38 -10.67
CA ALA A 33 4.68 -17.53 -10.54
C ALA A 33 5.53 -17.98 -9.33
N ASP A 34 6.81 -18.27 -9.55
CA ASP A 34 7.73 -18.73 -8.49
C ASP A 34 8.22 -17.58 -7.62
N GLY A 35 8.60 -16.48 -8.21
CA GLY A 35 9.07 -15.28 -7.52
C GLY A 35 8.05 -14.16 -7.58
N VAL A 36 7.35 -13.88 -6.46
CA VAL A 36 6.43 -12.73 -6.34
C VAL A 36 6.89 -11.84 -5.19
N LEU A 37 7.20 -10.57 -5.51
CA LEU A 37 7.59 -9.55 -4.55
C LEU A 37 6.51 -8.47 -4.47
N VAL A 38 6.07 -8.16 -3.26
CA VAL A 38 5.22 -6.98 -2.97
C VAL A 38 6.07 -5.93 -2.28
N ILE A 39 6.08 -4.71 -2.81
CA ILE A 39 6.81 -3.57 -2.25
C ILE A 39 5.80 -2.54 -1.75
N ASP A 40 5.94 -2.10 -0.50
CA ASP A 40 5.12 -1.03 0.04
C ASP A 40 5.97 -0.04 0.86
N ARG A 41 5.59 1.23 0.80
CA ARG A 41 6.21 2.31 1.58
C ARG A 41 5.79 2.31 3.05
N GLU A 42 4.67 1.68 3.38
CA GLU A 42 4.22 1.53 4.76
C GLU A 42 4.99 0.39 5.43
N ILE A 43 4.99 0.39 6.76
CA ILE A 43 5.70 -0.62 7.56
C ILE A 43 4.99 -1.98 7.60
N GLU A 44 3.75 -2.03 7.12
CA GLU A 44 2.89 -3.21 7.10
C GLU A 44 1.95 -3.23 5.88
N ALA A 45 1.44 -4.41 5.55
CA ALA A 45 0.46 -4.58 4.48
C ALA A 45 -0.96 -4.20 4.95
N GLY A 46 -1.89 -4.07 3.98
CA GLY A 46 -3.31 -3.77 4.20
C GLY A 46 -3.73 -2.43 3.63
N GLY A 47 -2.79 -1.51 3.44
CA GLY A 47 -3.05 -0.19 2.85
C GLY A 47 -4.15 0.56 3.58
N ILE A 48 -5.12 1.12 2.84
CA ILE A 48 -6.24 1.90 3.42
C ILE A 48 -7.11 1.10 4.39
N LEU A 49 -7.15 -0.23 4.30
CA LEU A 49 -7.93 -1.06 5.20
C LEU A 49 -7.48 -0.96 6.66
N GLN A 50 -6.22 -0.68 6.91
CA GLN A 50 -5.69 -0.53 8.27
C GLN A 50 -6.35 0.64 9.04
N GLN A 51 -6.79 1.66 8.34
CA GLN A 51 -7.50 2.79 8.97
C GLN A 51 -9.04 2.68 8.89
N CYS A 52 -9.58 1.62 8.27
CA CYS A 52 -11.02 1.37 8.17
C CYS A 52 -11.51 0.48 9.33
N VAL A 53 -11.54 1.02 10.55
CA VAL A 53 -11.87 0.26 11.77
C VAL A 53 -13.37 -0.07 11.92
N HIS A 54 -14.21 0.33 10.95
CA HIS A 54 -15.61 -0.04 10.87
C HIS A 54 -15.83 -1.37 10.17
N ASN A 55 -16.96 -2.03 10.43
CA ASN A 55 -17.41 -3.24 9.74
C ASN A 55 -17.90 -2.93 8.31
N GLY A 56 -18.20 -3.96 7.54
CA GLY A 56 -18.70 -3.88 6.16
C GLY A 56 -17.81 -4.61 5.15
N PHE A 57 -16.72 -5.24 5.59
CA PHE A 57 -15.81 -5.98 4.73
C PHE A 57 -15.99 -7.49 4.88
N GLY A 58 -15.78 -8.23 3.80
CA GLY A 58 -15.70 -9.69 3.84
C GLY A 58 -17.00 -10.45 3.62
N LEU A 59 -18.15 -9.80 3.58
CA LEU A 59 -19.45 -10.46 3.38
C LEU A 59 -19.48 -11.34 2.13
N GLU A 60 -19.03 -10.83 0.99
CA GLU A 60 -19.00 -11.58 -0.28
C GLU A 60 -17.84 -12.59 -0.34
N THR A 61 -16.72 -12.28 0.29
CA THR A 61 -15.49 -13.09 0.16
C THR A 61 -15.36 -14.17 1.21
N PHE A 62 -15.82 -13.89 2.43
CA PHE A 62 -15.66 -14.76 3.61
C PHE A 62 -17.00 -15.14 4.25
N ASN A 63 -18.11 -14.57 3.79
CA ASN A 63 -19.42 -14.68 4.44
C ASN A 63 -19.39 -14.24 5.91
N GLU A 64 -18.54 -13.25 6.21
CA GLU A 64 -18.33 -12.69 7.55
C GLU A 64 -18.33 -11.16 7.45
N ASP A 65 -18.89 -10.48 8.45
CA ASP A 65 -18.86 -9.02 8.56
C ASP A 65 -17.65 -8.59 9.39
N LEU A 66 -16.59 -8.15 8.71
CA LEU A 66 -15.29 -7.86 9.31
C LEU A 66 -14.98 -6.36 9.28
N PRO A 67 -14.23 -5.84 10.27
CA PRO A 67 -13.57 -4.54 10.13
C PRO A 67 -12.39 -4.63 9.14
N GLY A 68 -12.01 -3.47 8.55
CA GLY A 68 -10.97 -3.39 7.54
C GLY A 68 -9.66 -4.09 7.91
N PRO A 69 -9.07 -3.86 9.11
CA PRO A 69 -7.84 -4.55 9.50
C PRO A 69 -7.97 -6.07 9.56
N ALA A 70 -9.09 -6.60 10.07
CA ALA A 70 -9.33 -8.04 10.11
C ALA A 70 -9.48 -8.64 8.71
N TYR A 71 -10.17 -7.92 7.82
CA TYR A 71 -10.27 -8.32 6.40
C TYR A 71 -8.89 -8.31 5.72
N ALA A 72 -8.08 -7.27 5.92
CA ALA A 72 -6.73 -7.19 5.40
C ALA A 72 -5.86 -8.36 5.89
N GLN A 73 -5.94 -8.70 7.20
CA GLN A 73 -5.17 -9.77 7.79
C GLN A 73 -5.43 -11.11 7.11
N ARG A 74 -6.68 -11.42 6.74
CA ARG A 74 -7.02 -12.64 5.99
C ARG A 74 -6.27 -12.74 4.66
N PHE A 75 -6.10 -11.62 3.94
CA PHE A 75 -5.34 -11.60 2.69
C PHE A 75 -3.83 -11.62 2.92
N ILE A 76 -3.34 -10.97 3.97
CA ILE A 76 -1.93 -11.01 4.36
C ILE A 76 -1.52 -12.46 4.67
N ASP A 77 -2.31 -13.16 5.47
CA ASP A 77 -2.05 -14.56 5.82
C ASP A 77 -2.08 -15.48 4.60
N ARG A 78 -3.03 -15.26 3.68
CA ARG A 78 -3.09 -16.00 2.40
C ARG A 78 -1.87 -15.73 1.52
N ALA A 79 -1.43 -14.47 1.41
CA ALA A 79 -0.27 -14.10 0.62
C ALA A 79 1.02 -14.71 1.21
N ALA A 80 1.18 -14.64 2.54
CA ALA A 80 2.29 -15.26 3.24
C ALA A 80 2.29 -16.80 3.07
N GLY A 81 1.14 -17.44 3.24
CA GLY A 81 0.96 -18.88 3.03
C GLY A 81 1.21 -19.32 1.58
N ALA A 82 0.99 -18.46 0.60
CA ALA A 82 1.32 -18.70 -0.80
C ALA A 82 2.81 -18.45 -1.12
N GLY A 83 3.63 -18.01 -0.16
CA GLY A 83 5.05 -17.72 -0.37
C GLY A 83 5.32 -16.42 -1.13
N VAL A 84 4.47 -15.42 -0.94
CA VAL A 84 4.73 -14.05 -1.41
C VAL A 84 5.81 -13.41 -0.54
N SER A 85 6.81 -12.77 -1.17
CA SER A 85 7.82 -11.99 -0.49
C SER A 85 7.36 -10.55 -0.31
N PHE A 86 7.68 -9.94 0.84
CA PHE A 86 7.31 -8.55 1.14
C PHE A 86 8.55 -7.71 1.40
N LEU A 87 8.52 -6.49 0.91
CA LEU A 87 9.50 -5.44 1.17
C LEU A 87 8.76 -4.18 1.63
N PHE A 88 8.69 -4.01 2.95
CA PHE A 88 8.03 -2.88 3.61
C PHE A 88 9.00 -1.73 3.86
N ASP A 89 8.43 -0.58 4.30
CA ASP A 89 9.19 0.64 4.58
C ASP A 89 10.09 1.03 3.40
N THR A 90 9.59 0.79 2.16
CA THR A 90 10.38 0.93 0.94
C THR A 90 9.61 1.69 -0.12
N MET A 91 10.13 2.85 -0.49
CA MET A 91 9.56 3.67 -1.53
C MET A 91 10.05 3.21 -2.91
N VAL A 92 9.13 2.96 -3.83
CA VAL A 92 9.44 2.84 -5.26
C VAL A 92 9.56 4.25 -5.84
N SER A 93 10.71 4.58 -6.39
CA SER A 93 11.01 5.89 -6.97
C SER A 93 10.87 5.93 -8.49
N ASP A 94 11.07 4.80 -9.16
CA ASP A 94 10.99 4.71 -10.61
C ASP A 94 10.74 3.28 -11.07
N VAL A 95 10.16 3.12 -12.27
CA VAL A 95 10.02 1.85 -12.97
C VAL A 95 10.32 2.11 -14.44
N ASP A 96 11.39 1.49 -14.95
CA ASP A 96 11.77 1.64 -16.33
C ASP A 96 11.01 0.69 -17.30
N PRO A 97 11.10 0.92 -18.61
CA PRO A 97 10.43 0.07 -19.62
C PRO A 97 10.86 -1.41 -19.61
N ASP A 98 12.02 -1.73 -19.04
CA ASP A 98 12.52 -3.10 -18.89
C ASP A 98 12.09 -3.74 -17.56
N PHE A 99 11.08 -3.16 -16.89
CA PHE A 99 10.53 -3.58 -15.60
C PHE A 99 11.57 -3.62 -14.46
N ARG A 100 12.55 -2.75 -14.54
CA ARG A 100 13.47 -2.51 -13.43
C ARG A 100 12.84 -1.51 -12.49
N VAL A 101 12.64 -1.93 -11.25
CA VAL A 101 11.98 -1.15 -10.20
C VAL A 101 13.06 -0.58 -9.28
N MET A 102 13.18 0.73 -9.27
CA MET A 102 14.11 1.45 -8.38
C MET A 102 13.43 1.74 -7.05
N THR A 103 14.09 1.39 -5.97
CA THR A 103 13.57 1.56 -4.61
C THR A 103 14.54 2.30 -3.72
N THR A 104 14.02 2.89 -2.65
CA THR A 104 14.82 3.47 -1.58
C THR A 104 14.20 3.21 -0.22
N ASN A 105 15.02 2.91 0.76
CA ASN A 105 14.66 2.85 2.18
C ASN A 105 15.87 3.25 3.05
N ASP A 106 15.64 3.46 4.35
CA ASP A 106 16.69 3.93 5.27
C ASP A 106 17.71 2.85 5.58
N ARG A 107 17.33 1.56 5.50
CA ARG A 107 18.20 0.43 5.83
C ARG A 107 19.17 0.07 4.71
N ASP A 108 18.67 -0.02 3.47
CA ASP A 108 19.40 -0.57 2.33
C ASP A 108 19.84 0.51 1.32
N GLY A 109 19.37 1.76 1.51
CA GLY A 109 19.59 2.85 0.58
C GLY A 109 18.86 2.61 -0.76
N ILE A 110 19.51 2.92 -1.87
CA ILE A 110 18.95 2.73 -3.21
C ILE A 110 19.23 1.30 -3.69
N ARG A 111 18.17 0.60 -4.10
CA ARG A 111 18.21 -0.76 -4.66
C ARG A 111 17.42 -0.82 -5.97
N ALA A 112 17.73 -1.84 -6.77
CA ALA A 112 17.00 -2.13 -8.00
C ALA A 112 16.60 -3.61 -8.03
N TYR A 113 15.34 -3.85 -8.36
CA TYR A 113 14.78 -5.18 -8.59
C TYR A 113 14.30 -5.27 -10.02
N ARG A 114 14.32 -6.46 -10.61
CA ARG A 114 13.80 -6.70 -11.96
C ARG A 114 12.64 -7.68 -11.90
N GLY A 115 11.51 -7.32 -12.52
CA GLY A 115 10.37 -8.23 -12.71
C GLY A 115 10.27 -8.67 -14.16
N LYS A 116 9.63 -9.82 -14.42
CA LYS A 116 9.14 -10.16 -15.78
C LYS A 116 7.83 -9.41 -16.04
N ALA A 117 7.12 -9.02 -14.98
CA ALA A 117 5.94 -8.17 -15.01
C ALA A 117 5.89 -7.29 -13.76
N VAL A 118 5.28 -6.10 -13.89
CA VAL A 118 5.05 -5.18 -12.78
C VAL A 118 3.56 -4.84 -12.69
N VAL A 119 3.00 -4.95 -11.48
CA VAL A 119 1.61 -4.60 -11.18
C VAL A 119 1.60 -3.34 -10.32
N PHE A 120 0.94 -2.29 -10.82
CA PHE A 120 0.75 -1.04 -10.08
C PHE A 120 -0.54 -1.11 -9.27
N ALA A 121 -0.45 -1.22 -7.94
CA ALA A 121 -1.56 -1.33 -7.00
C ALA A 121 -1.47 -0.28 -5.88
N MET A 122 -0.98 0.90 -6.21
CA MET A 122 -0.62 1.98 -5.28
C MET A 122 -1.83 2.73 -4.68
N GLY A 123 -3.04 2.36 -5.07
CA GLY A 123 -4.26 3.03 -4.65
C GLY A 123 -4.38 4.44 -5.23
N CYS A 124 -5.12 5.29 -4.51
CA CYS A 124 -5.32 6.68 -4.89
C CYS A 124 -4.98 7.63 -3.73
N ARG A 125 -4.95 8.91 -4.03
CA ARG A 125 -4.82 9.97 -3.03
C ARG A 125 -6.02 10.89 -3.10
N GLU A 126 -6.48 11.34 -1.95
CA GLU A 126 -7.51 12.36 -1.85
C GLU A 126 -7.01 13.67 -2.46
N ARG A 127 -7.92 14.36 -3.14
CA ARG A 127 -7.64 15.72 -3.62
C ARG A 127 -7.58 16.68 -2.44
N SER A 128 -6.50 17.45 -2.37
CA SER A 128 -6.35 18.50 -1.38
C SER A 128 -7.32 19.67 -1.64
N ARG A 129 -7.52 20.53 -0.64
CA ARG A 129 -8.30 21.76 -0.80
C ARG A 129 -7.86 22.60 -2.00
N ALA A 130 -6.56 22.70 -2.24
CA ALA A 130 -6.02 23.45 -3.38
C ALA A 130 -6.41 22.84 -4.72
N GLN A 131 -6.34 21.53 -4.83
CA GLN A 131 -6.77 20.80 -6.05
C GLN A 131 -8.29 20.90 -6.29
N LEU A 132 -9.08 21.01 -5.22
CA LEU A 132 -10.53 21.25 -5.30
C LEU A 132 -10.87 22.73 -5.52
N ARG A 133 -9.88 23.63 -5.48
CA ARG A 133 -10.02 25.08 -5.64
C ARG A 133 -11.02 25.71 -4.65
N ILE A 134 -11.10 25.17 -3.42
CA ILE A 134 -11.97 25.73 -2.37
C ILE A 134 -11.40 27.08 -1.92
N PRO A 135 -12.15 28.19 -2.06
CA PRO A 135 -11.66 29.54 -1.75
C PRO A 135 -11.46 29.77 -0.25
N GLY A 136 -10.88 30.91 0.10
CA GLY A 136 -10.68 31.37 1.47
C GLY A 136 -9.28 31.11 2.02
N SER A 137 -9.05 31.53 3.27
CA SER A 137 -7.80 31.30 3.98
C SER A 137 -7.62 29.83 4.32
N ARG A 138 -6.36 29.42 4.54
CA ARG A 138 -6.03 28.06 4.98
C ARG A 138 -5.48 28.09 6.41
N PRO A 139 -6.35 28.17 7.42
CA PRO A 139 -5.91 28.10 8.81
C PRO A 139 -5.38 26.71 9.15
N ALA A 140 -4.73 26.58 10.30
CA ALA A 140 -4.37 25.28 10.86
C ALA A 140 -5.63 24.42 11.05
N GLY A 141 -5.48 23.11 10.81
CA GLY A 141 -6.59 22.15 10.93
C GLY A 141 -7.39 21.92 9.64
N VAL A 142 -7.05 22.58 8.52
CA VAL A 142 -7.63 22.23 7.21
C VAL A 142 -6.89 21.02 6.65
N MET A 143 -7.56 19.88 6.60
CA MET A 143 -6.99 18.61 6.17
C MET A 143 -8.02 17.78 5.36
N THR A 144 -7.56 16.74 4.70
CA THR A 144 -8.44 15.78 4.03
C THR A 144 -9.07 14.82 5.06
N ALA A 145 -10.20 14.21 4.69
CA ALA A 145 -10.88 13.25 5.56
C ALA A 145 -10.00 12.05 5.90
N GLY A 146 -9.27 11.50 4.91
CA GLY A 146 -8.37 10.38 5.13
C GLY A 146 -7.18 10.72 6.03
N THR A 147 -6.67 11.97 5.98
CA THR A 147 -5.66 12.41 6.95
C THR A 147 -6.22 12.42 8.36
N ALA A 148 -7.44 12.93 8.57
CA ALA A 148 -8.11 12.93 9.86
C ALA A 148 -8.37 11.49 10.35
N GLN A 149 -8.83 10.63 9.47
CA GLN A 149 -9.07 9.20 9.75
C GLN A 149 -7.78 8.49 10.20
N ARG A 150 -6.67 8.70 9.49
CA ARG A 150 -5.36 8.14 9.88
C ARG A 150 -4.95 8.60 11.29
N TRP A 151 -5.05 9.90 11.56
CA TRP A 151 -4.68 10.44 12.88
C TRP A 151 -5.49 9.79 14.00
N VAL A 152 -6.79 9.59 13.79
CA VAL A 152 -7.65 8.99 14.82
C VAL A 152 -7.41 7.48 14.93
N ASN A 153 -7.42 6.77 13.82
CA ASN A 153 -7.51 5.31 13.82
C ASN A 153 -6.13 4.62 13.90
N ILE A 154 -5.07 5.27 13.41
CA ILE A 154 -3.71 4.73 13.43
C ILE A 154 -2.86 5.41 14.51
N ASP A 155 -2.86 6.74 14.52
CA ASP A 155 -1.95 7.49 15.39
C ASP A 155 -2.55 7.75 16.79
N GLY A 156 -3.84 7.45 17.03
CA GLY A 156 -4.54 7.70 18.30
C GLY A 156 -4.65 9.18 18.65
N LYS A 157 -4.60 10.08 17.64
CA LYS A 157 -4.60 11.53 17.82
C LYS A 157 -5.91 12.13 17.39
N LEU A 158 -6.53 12.95 18.25
CA LEU A 158 -7.72 13.71 17.91
C LEU A 158 -7.32 15.03 17.24
N PRO A 159 -7.65 15.27 15.96
CA PRO A 159 -7.25 16.49 15.25
C PRO A 159 -7.96 17.76 15.72
N GLY A 160 -9.03 17.64 16.49
CA GLY A 160 -9.78 18.77 17.04
C GLY A 160 -10.98 18.29 17.86
N ARG A 161 -11.70 19.24 18.46
CA ARG A 161 -12.93 18.97 19.24
C ARG A 161 -14.20 19.45 18.51
N ARG A 162 -14.05 20.29 17.51
CA ARG A 162 -15.14 20.81 16.68
C ARG A 162 -14.72 20.66 15.22
N PHE A 163 -15.58 20.06 14.42
CA PHE A 163 -15.32 19.76 13.01
C PHE A 163 -16.36 20.46 12.15
N VAL A 164 -15.92 20.93 11.00
CA VAL A 164 -16.76 21.41 9.90
C VAL A 164 -16.40 20.58 8.68
N ILE A 165 -17.39 19.99 8.03
CA ILE A 165 -17.24 19.14 6.84
C ILE A 165 -17.96 19.81 5.67
#